data_c7c277811118ba7169bbd35c047313ff
#
_entry.id   c7c277811118ba7169bbd35c047313ff
#
_cell.length_a   1.000
_cell.length_b   1.000
_cell.length_c   1.000
_cell.angle_alpha   90.00
_cell.angle_beta   90.00
_cell.angle_gamma   90.00
#
_symmetry.space_group_name_H-M   'P 1'
#
loop_
_entity.id
_entity.type
_entity.pdbx_description
1 polymer ?
#
loop_
_entity_poly.entity_id
_entity_poly.type
_entity_poly.pdbx_seq_one_letter_code
_entity_poly.pdbx_strand_id
1 'polypeptide(L)'
;FTIRAVDASSNTSSRAFSIIEAPAGTQSFTSSGTFSVPAGITTANVLVVGGGGGGGANMGGGGGAGGLIFMPNAPVTPSGTVSVTVGDGGNSTGAAVGGPNGNNGQDSVFGTLTAKGGGAGGSKRNSGNTGGSGGGAGHDNPSSGRPGASATQPTQSGESGNYGFGKPGGASTQ
;
A
#
# COMPACT_ATOMS: atom_id res chain seq x y z
N PHE A 1 -0.12 40.26 5.16
CA PHE A 1 -0.77 41.55 5.48
C PHE A 1 -0.17 42.17 6.75
N THR A 2 -0.31 43.47 6.92
CA THR A 2 0.19 44.20 8.09
C THR A 2 -0.99 44.77 8.85
N ILE A 3 -1.07 44.48 10.15
CA ILE A 3 -2.01 45.15 11.05
C ILE A 3 -1.29 46.32 11.68
N ARG A 4 -1.89 47.49 11.61
CA ARG A 4 -1.41 48.73 12.22
C ARG A 4 -2.40 49.14 13.31
N ALA A 5 -1.91 49.30 14.51
CA ALA A 5 -2.66 49.92 15.61
C ALA A 5 -2.20 51.39 15.78
N VAL A 6 -3.14 52.29 16.00
CA VAL A 6 -2.88 53.70 16.26
C VAL A 6 -3.59 54.07 17.57
N ASP A 7 -2.90 54.64 18.51
CA ASP A 7 -3.52 55.15 19.75
C ASP A 7 -4.05 56.60 19.60
N ALA A 8 -4.71 57.10 20.61
CA ALA A 8 -5.28 58.45 20.61
C ALA A 8 -4.21 59.58 20.52
N SER A 9 -2.95 59.27 20.75
CA SER A 9 -1.81 60.19 20.62
C SER A 9 -1.07 60.02 19.29
N SER A 10 -1.68 59.34 18.34
CA SER A 10 -1.11 59.05 17.01
C SER A 10 0.14 58.17 17.01
N ASN A 11 0.46 57.53 18.13
CA ASN A 11 1.53 56.52 18.11
C ASN A 11 1.09 55.30 17.32
N THR A 12 1.98 54.77 16.52
CA THR A 12 1.68 53.65 15.67
C THR A 12 2.52 52.43 16.02
N SER A 13 1.88 51.27 16.12
CA SER A 13 2.54 49.99 16.18
C SER A 13 2.05 49.14 15.03
N SER A 14 2.95 48.49 14.32
CA SER A 14 2.59 47.60 13.22
C SER A 14 3.23 46.24 13.39
N ARG A 15 2.49 45.20 13.07
CA ARG A 15 2.96 43.82 13.05
C ARG A 15 2.65 43.22 11.69
N ALA A 16 3.66 42.72 11.04
CA ALA A 16 3.51 41.95 9.80
C ALA A 16 3.09 40.48 10.11
N PHE A 17 2.13 39.99 9.39
CA PHE A 17 1.71 38.62 9.43
C PHE A 17 1.87 38.05 8.03
N SER A 18 2.50 36.90 7.90
CA SER A 18 2.46 36.11 6.68
C SER A 18 1.53 34.92 6.88
N ILE A 19 0.61 34.76 5.95
CA ILE A 19 -0.17 33.53 5.82
C ILE A 19 0.54 32.72 4.76
N ILE A 20 1.07 31.56 5.15
CA ILE A 20 1.62 30.60 4.20
C ILE A 20 0.48 29.66 3.89
N GLU A 21 -0.09 29.79 2.68
CA GLU A 21 -0.98 28.78 2.13
C GLU A 21 -0.09 27.64 1.61
N ALA A 22 -0.24 26.47 2.20
CA ALA A 22 0.46 25.30 1.70
C ALA A 22 -0.21 24.86 0.39
N PRO A 23 0.54 24.62 -0.68
CA PRO A 23 -0.05 24.18 -1.93
C PRO A 23 -0.75 22.83 -1.71
N ALA A 24 -2.06 22.80 -1.94
CA ALA A 24 -2.79 21.56 -2.05
C ALA A 24 -2.31 20.85 -3.32
N GLY A 25 -1.77 19.66 -3.18
CA GLY A 25 -1.25 18.90 -4.31
C GLY A 25 -1.29 17.40 -4.05
N THR A 26 -1.26 16.62 -5.10
CA THR A 26 -1.11 15.16 -5.05
C THR A 26 0.23 14.77 -5.64
N GLN A 27 0.96 13.92 -4.94
CA GLN A 27 2.18 13.30 -5.45
C GLN A 27 2.00 11.79 -5.53
N SER A 28 2.34 11.20 -6.68
CA SER A 28 2.31 9.76 -6.91
C SER A 28 3.73 9.22 -7.05
N PHE A 29 3.96 8.04 -6.48
CA PHE A 29 5.22 7.31 -6.59
C PHE A 29 4.95 5.99 -7.31
N THR A 30 5.57 5.79 -8.46
CA THR A 30 5.59 4.53 -9.22
C THR A 30 6.94 3.82 -9.12
N SER A 31 7.89 4.40 -8.41
CA SER A 31 9.19 3.86 -8.03
C SER A 31 9.58 4.41 -6.66
N SER A 32 10.46 3.69 -5.97
CA SER A 32 10.95 4.10 -4.65
C SER A 32 11.62 5.48 -4.70
N GLY A 33 11.47 6.24 -3.62
CA GLY A 33 11.96 7.62 -3.56
C GLY A 33 11.75 8.26 -2.19
N THR A 34 11.66 9.58 -2.19
CA THR A 34 11.46 10.38 -0.98
C THR A 34 10.35 11.40 -1.21
N PHE A 35 9.39 11.41 -0.32
CA PHE A 35 8.39 12.47 -0.26
C PHE A 35 8.93 13.64 0.55
N SER A 36 9.08 14.80 -0.08
CA SER A 36 9.44 16.05 0.59
C SER A 36 8.18 16.76 1.07
N VAL A 37 8.03 16.90 2.37
CA VAL A 37 6.85 17.53 2.97
C VAL A 37 6.94 19.05 2.78
N PRO A 38 5.95 19.69 2.14
CA PRO A 38 5.95 21.14 2.02
C PRO A 38 5.93 21.86 3.36
N ALA A 39 6.46 23.08 3.40
CA ALA A 39 6.40 23.91 4.59
C ALA A 39 4.96 24.17 5.01
N GLY A 40 4.67 24.06 6.30
CA GLY A 40 3.32 24.28 6.85
C GLY A 40 2.38 23.06 6.79
N ILE A 41 2.72 22.01 6.04
CA ILE A 41 1.92 20.77 6.00
C ILE A 41 2.25 19.89 7.19
N THR A 42 1.25 19.60 8.03
CA THR A 42 1.36 18.74 9.22
C THR A 42 0.70 17.38 9.04
N THR A 43 -0.17 17.24 8.02
CA THR A 43 -0.88 15.99 7.71
C THR A 43 -0.97 15.76 6.22
N ALA A 44 -1.05 14.50 5.79
CA ALA A 44 -1.27 14.10 4.41
C ALA A 44 -2.27 12.93 4.35
N ASN A 45 -3.10 12.89 3.32
CA ASN A 45 -3.87 11.68 3.01
C ASN A 45 -2.96 10.71 2.23
N VAL A 46 -2.74 9.53 2.77
CA VAL A 46 -1.78 8.56 2.24
C VAL A 46 -2.50 7.32 1.77
N LEU A 47 -2.25 6.92 0.53
CA LEU A 47 -2.67 5.64 -0.04
C LEU A 47 -1.41 4.85 -0.39
N VAL A 48 -1.26 3.66 0.21
CA VAL A 48 -0.15 2.73 -0.08
C VAL A 48 -0.73 1.43 -0.62
N VAL A 49 -0.18 0.94 -1.71
CA VAL A 49 -0.58 -0.32 -2.35
C VAL A 49 0.65 -1.19 -2.54
N GLY A 50 0.63 -2.40 -2.02
CA GLY A 50 1.70 -3.40 -2.18
C GLY A 50 1.74 -3.97 -3.59
N GLY A 51 2.86 -4.54 -4.00
CA GLY A 51 2.98 -5.26 -5.28
C GLY A 51 2.06 -6.49 -5.31
N GLY A 52 1.44 -6.78 -6.45
CA GLY A 52 0.63 -8.00 -6.65
C GLY A 52 1.50 -9.26 -6.73
N GLY A 53 0.96 -10.42 -6.37
CA GLY A 53 1.62 -11.71 -6.52
C GLY A 53 1.59 -12.23 -7.96
N GLY A 54 2.57 -13.03 -8.35
CA GLY A 54 2.60 -13.73 -9.64
C GLY A 54 1.70 -14.96 -9.67
N GLY A 55 1.23 -15.35 -10.84
CA GLY A 55 0.45 -16.56 -11.05
C GLY A 55 1.29 -17.83 -10.93
N GLY A 56 0.66 -18.93 -10.54
CA GLY A 56 1.28 -20.27 -10.52
C GLY A 56 1.39 -20.90 -11.91
N ALA A 57 2.29 -21.88 -12.05
CA ALA A 57 2.49 -22.62 -13.30
C ALA A 57 1.42 -23.69 -13.52
N ASN A 58 1.22 -24.08 -14.78
CA ASN A 58 0.47 -25.27 -15.23
C ASN A 58 -0.87 -25.47 -14.48
N MET A 59 -1.94 -24.95 -15.02
CA MET A 59 -3.26 -24.92 -14.37
C MET A 59 -3.19 -24.28 -12.96
N GLY A 60 -2.26 -23.33 -12.78
CA GLY A 60 -2.03 -22.65 -11.53
C GLY A 60 -3.12 -21.64 -11.20
N GLY A 61 -3.19 -21.30 -9.94
CA GLY A 61 -4.03 -20.21 -9.43
C GLY A 61 -3.47 -18.84 -9.77
N GLY A 62 -4.33 -17.82 -9.75
CA GLY A 62 -3.91 -16.42 -9.88
C GLY A 62 -3.19 -15.95 -8.63
N GLY A 63 -2.25 -15.01 -8.78
CA GLY A 63 -1.66 -14.29 -7.66
C GLY A 63 -2.69 -13.37 -6.99
N GLY A 64 -2.51 -13.13 -5.70
CA GLY A 64 -3.31 -12.20 -4.91
C GLY A 64 -2.90 -10.75 -5.15
N ALA A 65 -3.80 -9.81 -4.97
CA ALA A 65 -3.49 -8.40 -4.97
C ALA A 65 -2.59 -8.04 -3.78
N GLY A 66 -1.78 -7.00 -3.93
CA GLY A 66 -1.11 -6.37 -2.81
C GLY A 66 -2.13 -5.85 -1.80
N GLY A 67 -1.72 -5.77 -0.55
CA GLY A 67 -2.49 -5.11 0.48
C GLY A 67 -2.64 -3.62 0.16
N LEU A 68 -3.65 -2.99 0.71
CA LEU A 68 -3.91 -1.59 0.57
C LEU A 68 -4.02 -0.95 1.96
N ILE A 69 -3.43 0.23 2.13
CA ILE A 69 -3.61 1.10 3.29
C ILE A 69 -4.09 2.44 2.78
N PHE A 70 -5.18 2.92 3.34
CA PHE A 70 -5.59 4.30 3.21
C PHE A 70 -5.59 4.96 4.58
N MET A 71 -4.76 5.96 4.77
CA MET A 71 -4.65 6.71 6.03
C MET A 71 -4.90 8.20 5.77
N PRO A 72 -6.12 8.68 6.05
CA PRO A 72 -6.40 10.10 6.02
C PRO A 72 -5.69 10.80 7.18
N ASN A 73 -5.26 12.02 6.93
CA ASN A 73 -4.60 12.88 7.93
C ASN A 73 -3.39 12.23 8.63
N ALA A 74 -2.63 11.37 7.89
CA ALA A 74 -1.38 10.83 8.42
C ALA A 74 -0.45 11.97 8.85
N PRO A 75 0.09 11.94 10.08
CA PRO A 75 0.96 13.00 10.56
C PRO A 75 2.27 13.03 9.78
N VAL A 76 2.69 14.20 9.36
CA VAL A 76 3.97 14.45 8.69
C VAL A 76 4.66 15.67 9.28
N THR A 77 5.99 15.72 9.20
CA THR A 77 6.77 16.85 9.73
C THR A 77 6.93 17.91 8.64
N PRO A 78 6.48 19.15 8.86
CA PRO A 78 6.67 20.23 7.89
C PRO A 78 8.14 20.40 7.49
N SER A 79 8.40 20.61 6.22
CA SER A 79 9.75 20.70 5.63
C SER A 79 10.63 19.45 5.85
N GLY A 80 10.07 18.36 6.37
CA GLY A 80 10.73 17.08 6.56
C GLY A 80 10.65 16.21 5.31
N THR A 81 11.12 14.98 5.44
CA THR A 81 11.08 13.98 4.39
C THR A 81 10.52 12.66 4.90
N VAL A 82 9.82 11.92 4.02
CA VAL A 82 9.34 10.57 4.30
C VAL A 82 9.91 9.63 3.23
N SER A 83 10.53 8.54 3.67
CA SER A 83 11.00 7.49 2.76
C SER A 83 9.81 6.75 2.15
N VAL A 84 9.87 6.52 0.84
CA VAL A 84 8.87 5.78 0.07
C VAL A 84 9.53 4.58 -0.60
N THR A 85 9.02 3.39 -0.33
CA THR A 85 9.39 2.17 -1.05
C THR A 85 8.17 1.72 -1.87
N VAL A 86 8.37 1.50 -3.16
CA VAL A 86 7.37 0.90 -4.03
C VAL A 86 7.80 -0.54 -4.30
N GLY A 87 6.99 -1.48 -3.86
CA GLY A 87 7.24 -2.92 -4.01
C GLY A 87 6.90 -3.40 -5.41
N ASP A 88 7.77 -4.22 -5.97
CA ASP A 88 7.56 -4.85 -7.27
C ASP A 88 6.46 -5.93 -7.22
N GLY A 89 5.82 -6.18 -8.35
CA GLY A 89 4.97 -7.34 -8.54
C GLY A 89 5.78 -8.64 -8.55
N GLY A 90 5.18 -9.73 -8.09
CA GLY A 90 5.76 -11.06 -8.19
C GLY A 90 5.70 -11.60 -9.62
N ASN A 91 6.76 -12.28 -10.05
CA ASN A 91 6.78 -12.94 -11.34
C ASN A 91 5.95 -14.23 -11.33
N SER A 92 5.26 -14.51 -12.43
CA SER A 92 4.69 -15.84 -12.69
C SER A 92 5.81 -16.83 -12.98
N THR A 93 5.62 -18.07 -12.58
CA THR A 93 6.53 -19.16 -12.94
C THR A 93 6.05 -19.83 -14.23
N GLY A 94 7.01 -20.25 -15.08
CA GLY A 94 6.71 -20.81 -16.40
C GLY A 94 5.90 -22.11 -16.36
N ALA A 95 5.55 -22.64 -17.53
CA ALA A 95 4.58 -23.72 -17.77
C ALA A 95 5.00 -25.15 -17.33
N ALA A 96 6.05 -25.34 -16.55
CA ALA A 96 6.51 -26.66 -16.15
C ALA A 96 5.49 -27.36 -15.24
N VAL A 97 5.18 -28.62 -15.55
CA VAL A 97 4.34 -29.49 -14.70
C VAL A 97 5.03 -29.72 -13.37
N GLY A 98 4.36 -29.42 -12.27
CA GLY A 98 4.94 -29.54 -10.91
C GLY A 98 5.97 -28.44 -10.58
N GLY A 99 6.01 -27.37 -11.36
CA GLY A 99 6.84 -26.20 -11.08
C GLY A 99 6.47 -25.50 -9.77
N PRO A 100 7.31 -24.60 -9.27
CA PRO A 100 7.05 -23.84 -8.05
C PRO A 100 5.84 -22.91 -8.22
N ASN A 101 5.27 -22.46 -7.09
CA ASN A 101 4.32 -21.36 -7.10
C ASN A 101 4.95 -20.12 -7.75
N GLY A 102 4.13 -19.16 -8.16
CA GLY A 102 4.62 -17.84 -8.53
C GLY A 102 5.42 -17.19 -7.39
N ASN A 103 5.94 -16.01 -7.61
CA ASN A 103 6.59 -15.22 -6.56
C ASN A 103 5.58 -14.29 -5.90
N ASN A 104 5.73 -14.09 -4.60
CA ASN A 104 4.97 -13.04 -3.92
C ASN A 104 5.36 -11.66 -4.45
N GLY A 105 4.43 -10.72 -4.43
CA GLY A 105 4.73 -9.32 -4.58
C GLY A 105 5.54 -8.80 -3.38
N GLN A 106 6.16 -7.65 -3.55
CA GLN A 106 6.93 -6.98 -2.50
C GLN A 106 6.06 -5.95 -1.75
N ASP A 107 6.46 -5.68 -0.51
CA ASP A 107 5.81 -4.67 0.31
C ASP A 107 6.08 -3.26 -0.23
N SER A 108 5.05 -2.39 -0.20
CA SER A 108 5.22 -0.95 -0.39
C SER A 108 5.13 -0.25 0.95
N VAL A 109 5.97 0.78 1.13
CA VAL A 109 6.11 1.46 2.43
C VAL A 109 6.09 2.98 2.24
N PHE A 110 5.34 3.66 3.10
CA PHE A 110 5.41 5.11 3.30
C PHE A 110 5.70 5.38 4.78
N GLY A 111 6.94 5.76 5.09
CA GLY A 111 7.38 5.91 6.48
C GLY A 111 7.21 4.63 7.29
N THR A 112 6.24 4.60 8.18
CA THR A 112 5.90 3.43 9.01
C THR A 112 4.72 2.60 8.47
N LEU A 113 4.03 3.08 7.44
CA LEU A 113 2.88 2.41 6.85
C LEU A 113 3.37 1.37 5.84
N THR A 114 3.06 0.10 6.06
CA THR A 114 3.49 -1.01 5.19
C THR A 114 2.29 -1.74 4.60
N ALA A 115 2.08 -1.57 3.30
CA ALA A 115 1.14 -2.38 2.53
C ALA A 115 1.85 -3.65 2.05
N LYS A 116 1.36 -4.81 2.47
CA LYS A 116 1.96 -6.12 2.19
C LYS A 116 1.84 -6.49 0.72
N GLY A 117 2.89 -7.12 0.18
CA GLY A 117 2.84 -7.71 -1.15
C GLY A 117 1.82 -8.85 -1.24
N GLY A 118 1.21 -9.02 -2.40
CA GLY A 118 0.24 -10.08 -2.67
C GLY A 118 0.87 -11.47 -2.67
N GLY A 119 0.12 -12.48 -2.24
CA GLY A 119 0.55 -13.87 -2.26
C GLY A 119 0.59 -14.45 -3.67
N ALA A 120 1.57 -15.27 -3.96
CA ALA A 120 1.67 -15.96 -5.25
C ALA A 120 0.55 -16.98 -5.44
N GLY A 121 0.14 -17.19 -6.67
CA GLY A 121 -0.73 -18.29 -7.06
C GLY A 121 -0.03 -19.66 -6.95
N GLY A 122 -0.77 -20.65 -6.48
CA GLY A 122 -0.31 -22.03 -6.43
C GLY A 122 -0.15 -22.61 -7.82
N SER A 123 0.93 -23.34 -8.08
CA SER A 123 1.04 -24.21 -9.26
C SER A 123 0.11 -25.39 -9.14
N LYS A 124 -0.01 -26.19 -10.22
CA LYS A 124 -0.80 -27.42 -10.21
C LYS A 124 -0.52 -28.24 -8.95
N ARG A 125 -1.57 -28.58 -8.21
CA ARG A 125 -1.55 -29.34 -6.96
C ARG A 125 -0.97 -28.60 -5.76
N ASN A 126 -0.75 -27.29 -5.85
CA ASN A 126 -0.27 -26.47 -4.73
C ASN A 126 -1.33 -25.44 -4.31
N SER A 127 -1.38 -25.17 -3.03
CA SER A 127 -2.05 -23.98 -2.51
C SER A 127 -1.27 -22.72 -2.88
N GLY A 128 -1.95 -21.59 -3.01
CA GLY A 128 -1.28 -20.31 -3.16
C GLY A 128 -0.48 -19.93 -1.91
N ASN A 129 0.29 -18.86 -2.01
CA ASN A 129 1.02 -18.28 -0.89
C ASN A 129 0.19 -17.20 -0.20
N THR A 130 0.43 -17.00 1.10
CA THR A 130 -0.14 -15.87 1.85
C THR A 130 0.49 -14.55 1.38
N GLY A 131 -0.25 -13.46 1.52
CA GLY A 131 0.20 -12.12 1.15
C GLY A 131 -0.81 -11.07 1.56
N GLY A 132 -0.66 -9.83 1.11
CA GLY A 132 -1.64 -8.76 1.32
C GLY A 132 -3.05 -9.27 1.06
N SER A 133 -3.32 -9.74 -0.16
CA SER A 133 -4.35 -10.76 -0.43
C SER A 133 -3.67 -12.10 -0.71
N GLY A 134 -4.29 -13.20 -0.35
CA GLY A 134 -3.77 -14.54 -0.60
C GLY A 134 -3.83 -14.92 -2.08
N GLY A 135 -2.91 -15.76 -2.54
CA GLY A 135 -2.93 -16.36 -3.87
C GLY A 135 -3.98 -17.49 -3.97
N GLY A 136 -4.52 -17.67 -5.17
CA GLY A 136 -5.43 -18.77 -5.48
C GLY A 136 -4.71 -20.11 -5.53
N ALA A 137 -5.43 -21.20 -5.26
CA ALA A 137 -4.92 -22.56 -5.39
C ALA A 137 -4.81 -22.98 -6.86
N GLY A 138 -3.82 -23.79 -7.18
CA GLY A 138 -3.72 -24.48 -8.46
C GLY A 138 -4.71 -25.64 -8.54
N HIS A 139 -5.10 -25.99 -9.78
CA HIS A 139 -6.02 -27.10 -10.03
C HIS A 139 -5.41 -28.42 -9.57
N ASP A 140 -6.20 -29.23 -8.90
CA ASP A 140 -5.84 -30.59 -8.50
C ASP A 140 -6.91 -31.55 -9.03
N ASN A 141 -6.51 -32.52 -9.84
CA ASN A 141 -7.41 -33.54 -10.36
C ASN A 141 -6.99 -34.90 -9.78
N PRO A 142 -7.88 -35.74 -9.24
CA PRO A 142 -9.35 -35.61 -9.14
C PRO A 142 -9.90 -35.66 -7.71
N SER A 143 -9.18 -35.37 -6.64
CA SER A 143 -9.63 -35.90 -5.35
C SER A 143 -9.77 -34.91 -4.19
N SER A 144 -9.26 -33.75 -4.25
CA SER A 144 -9.45 -32.80 -3.13
C SER A 144 -9.19 -31.35 -3.57
N GLY A 145 -10.23 -30.54 -3.51
CA GLY A 145 -10.07 -29.10 -3.65
C GLY A 145 -9.04 -28.56 -2.67
N ARG A 146 -8.18 -27.67 -3.13
CA ARG A 146 -7.20 -27.00 -2.25
C ARG A 146 -7.71 -25.62 -1.83
N PRO A 147 -7.51 -25.24 -0.58
CA PRO A 147 -7.89 -23.91 -0.15
C PRO A 147 -6.99 -22.85 -0.79
N GLY A 148 -7.57 -21.71 -1.08
CA GLY A 148 -6.79 -20.51 -1.35
C GLY A 148 -6.03 -20.04 -0.11
N ALA A 149 -4.97 -19.28 -0.31
CA ALA A 149 -4.16 -18.79 0.78
C ALA A 149 -4.82 -17.64 1.54
N SER A 150 -4.46 -17.46 2.79
CA SER A 150 -4.98 -16.39 3.63
C SER A 150 -4.38 -15.03 3.29
N ALA A 151 -5.14 -13.97 3.59
CA ALA A 151 -4.62 -12.61 3.58
C ALA A 151 -3.83 -12.32 4.87
N THR A 152 -2.78 -11.52 4.75
CA THR A 152 -1.90 -11.12 5.85
C THR A 152 -1.76 -9.62 5.99
N GLN A 153 -2.52 -8.81 5.22
CA GLN A 153 -2.48 -7.36 5.40
C GLN A 153 -2.89 -7.02 6.84
N PRO A 154 -1.97 -6.46 7.66
CA PRO A 154 -2.31 -6.10 9.02
C PRO A 154 -3.34 -4.97 9.02
N THR A 155 -4.22 -4.98 10.03
CA THR A 155 -5.02 -3.80 10.34
C THR A 155 -4.07 -2.69 10.79
N GLN A 156 -4.22 -1.50 10.22
CA GLN A 156 -3.51 -0.32 10.69
C GLN A 156 -4.45 0.49 11.58
N SER A 157 -3.93 1.06 12.65
CA SER A 157 -4.69 2.02 13.46
C SER A 157 -5.01 3.24 12.61
N GLY A 158 -6.27 3.47 12.35
CA GLY A 158 -6.76 4.50 11.44
C GLY A 158 -8.00 4.00 10.71
N GLU A 159 -8.54 4.78 9.82
CA GLU A 159 -9.80 4.45 9.13
C GLU A 159 -9.71 3.24 8.18
N SER A 160 -8.51 2.82 7.80
CA SER A 160 -8.31 1.60 7.02
C SER A 160 -8.53 0.31 7.83
N GLY A 161 -8.55 0.39 9.17
CA GLY A 161 -8.50 -0.77 10.06
C GLY A 161 -9.68 -1.72 9.96
N ASN A 162 -10.86 -1.24 9.62
CA ASN A 162 -12.08 -2.06 9.61
C ASN A 162 -12.40 -2.66 8.24
N TYR A 163 -11.75 -2.26 7.16
CA TYR A 163 -12.13 -2.68 5.82
C TYR A 163 -11.34 -3.87 5.27
N GLY A 164 -10.33 -4.36 5.99
CA GLY A 164 -9.59 -5.58 5.63
C GLY A 164 -9.22 -5.59 4.15
N PHE A 165 -8.33 -4.72 3.72
CA PHE A 165 -7.92 -4.57 2.32
C PHE A 165 -7.07 -5.73 1.78
N GLY A 166 -7.12 -6.87 2.44
CA GLY A 166 -6.60 -8.13 1.96
C GLY A 166 -7.71 -9.19 2.02
N LYS A 167 -7.81 -10.02 1.00
CA LYS A 167 -8.80 -11.10 0.91
C LYS A 167 -8.10 -12.44 0.69
N PRO A 168 -8.64 -13.56 1.21
CA PRO A 168 -8.12 -14.87 0.89
C PRO A 168 -8.22 -15.15 -0.61
N GLY A 169 -7.31 -15.97 -1.10
CA GLY A 169 -7.34 -16.48 -2.48
C GLY A 169 -8.49 -17.47 -2.71
N GLY A 170 -8.85 -17.67 -3.96
CA GLY A 170 -9.86 -18.66 -4.35
C GLY A 170 -9.34 -20.10 -4.14
N ALA A 171 -10.23 -20.99 -3.66
CA ALA A 171 -9.97 -22.41 -3.62
C ALA A 171 -10.10 -23.03 -5.03
N SER A 172 -9.39 -24.13 -5.29
CA SER A 172 -9.69 -24.96 -6.45
C SER A 172 -10.91 -25.83 -6.14
N THR A 173 -11.83 -25.90 -7.09
CA THR A 173 -12.97 -26.83 -7.06
C THR A 173 -12.63 -28.10 -7.82
N GLN A 174 -13.32 -29.19 -7.51
CA GLN A 174 -13.29 -30.44 -8.29
C GLN A 174 -13.90 -30.23 -9.65
#